data_c90ffc85887fc397381da53dea2f939f
#
_entry.id   c90ffc85887fc397381da53dea2f939f
#
_cell.length_a   1.000
_cell.length_b   1.000
_cell.length_c   1.000
_cell.angle_alpha   90.00
_cell.angle_beta   90.00
_cell.angle_gamma   90.00
#
_symmetry.space_group_name_H-M   'P 1'
#
loop_
_entity.id
_entity.type
_entity.pdbx_description
1 polymer ?
#
loop_
_entity_poly.entity_id
_entity_poly.type
_entity_poly.pdbx_seq_one_letter_code
_entity_poly.pdbx_strand_id
1 'polypeptide(L)'
;MLSTLMQQIGIHPFWAQLLLLLVIIYFGIRFGGVALGLLGGLGITLLAFLFGVAPGKPPIDVILIIIAVVTTSATLEATGALNLIVRLAEKLLRRHPERVTYLAPICTFSLTMLVGTGHAVYPLLPVIYDVAYSKGIRPERPMAIASVASQMGITASPVSAALATVVAIAATHHVAISVPQVLCVTVPSCIIGMLVAATWSLKRGKDLADDPDFQARMQDPRMREYIEGGSHSVLGEAVSSQARSALTIFLLGIVAIVCLASVAQPLLPLDAKGQPLTMVPVIQFVMLAAGALILFFTGVKPKAISDSKVFNAGMIAVVMIMGIAWMSDTVISGNKGYITDLLKAEVERHPWTFALAIFAFSAFLKSQAATLTVMLPLGFALGLSPATLLGSVPASYAYFFFCFYPSDLATINFDRTGTTHIGKYILNHSFMVPGLIGVGVATVVAMLIAQVVV
;
A
#
# COMPACT_ATOMS: atom_id res chain seq x y z
N MET A 1 35.33 11.94 -7.78
CA MET A 1 36.59 11.26 -7.38
C MET A 1 36.47 9.73 -7.53
N LEU A 2 35.55 9.07 -6.81
CA LEU A 2 35.39 7.61 -6.92
C LEU A 2 34.91 7.17 -8.32
N SER A 3 33.97 7.93 -8.93
CA SER A 3 33.48 7.65 -10.30
C SER A 3 34.59 7.65 -11.35
N THR A 4 35.53 8.58 -11.27
CA THR A 4 36.67 8.66 -12.20
C THR A 4 37.61 7.47 -12.04
N LEU A 5 37.86 7.05 -10.81
CA LEU A 5 38.69 5.91 -10.47
C LEU A 5 38.09 4.59 -10.99
N MET A 6 36.76 4.45 -10.87
CA MET A 6 36.03 3.28 -11.37
C MET A 6 36.05 3.19 -12.89
N GLN A 7 35.90 4.30 -13.60
CA GLN A 7 36.02 4.34 -15.06
C GLN A 7 37.42 3.94 -15.55
N GLN A 8 38.46 4.31 -14.80
CA GLN A 8 39.82 3.90 -15.13
C GLN A 8 40.07 2.39 -15.06
N ILE A 9 39.36 1.70 -14.18
CA ILE A 9 39.39 0.22 -14.04
C ILE A 9 38.33 -0.49 -14.89
N GLY A 10 37.63 0.24 -15.79
CA GLY A 10 36.66 -0.34 -16.71
C GLY A 10 35.31 -0.68 -16.12
N ILE A 11 35.00 -0.21 -14.89
CA ILE A 11 33.70 -0.45 -14.23
C ILE A 11 32.88 0.82 -14.30
N HIS A 12 31.65 0.72 -14.85
CA HIS A 12 30.74 1.87 -14.84
C HIS A 12 30.29 2.22 -13.41
N PRO A 13 30.37 3.49 -12.97
CA PRO A 13 30.05 3.92 -11.59
C PRO A 13 28.65 3.56 -11.12
N PHE A 14 27.72 3.39 -12.04
CA PHE A 14 26.32 2.97 -11.77
C PHE A 14 26.24 1.73 -10.86
N TRP A 15 27.10 0.73 -11.09
CA TRP A 15 27.03 -0.52 -10.32
C TRP A 15 27.39 -0.33 -8.84
N ALA A 16 28.36 0.53 -8.53
CA ALA A 16 28.71 0.84 -7.15
C ALA A 16 27.64 1.74 -6.49
N GLN A 17 27.03 2.66 -7.24
CA GLN A 17 25.93 3.49 -6.76
C GLN A 17 24.68 2.64 -6.51
N LEU A 18 24.38 1.69 -7.38
CA LEU A 18 23.30 0.72 -7.19
C LEU A 18 23.57 -0.17 -5.98
N LEU A 19 24.79 -0.68 -5.81
CA LEU A 19 25.17 -1.45 -4.63
C LEU A 19 24.99 -0.63 -3.35
N LEU A 20 25.42 0.63 -3.34
CA LEU A 20 25.23 1.53 -2.22
C LEU A 20 23.72 1.71 -1.90
N LEU A 21 22.87 1.89 -2.92
CA LEU A 21 21.42 1.98 -2.76
C LEU A 21 20.86 0.71 -2.11
N LEU A 22 21.25 -0.47 -2.60
CA LEU A 22 20.79 -1.76 -2.06
C LEU A 22 21.27 -1.98 -0.61
N VAL A 23 22.51 -1.59 -0.29
CA VAL A 23 23.04 -1.65 1.08
C VAL A 23 22.26 -0.72 2.02
N ILE A 24 21.97 0.50 1.60
CA ILE A 24 21.16 1.45 2.35
C ILE A 24 19.74 0.90 2.58
N ILE A 25 19.12 0.33 1.57
CA ILE A 25 17.80 -0.31 1.69
C ILE A 25 17.86 -1.47 2.68
N TYR A 26 18.86 -2.33 2.59
CA TYR A 26 19.02 -3.48 3.48
C TYR A 26 19.11 -3.06 4.95
N PHE A 27 19.99 -2.11 5.28
CA PHE A 27 20.11 -1.61 6.65
C PHE A 27 18.87 -0.83 7.09
N GLY A 28 18.26 -0.04 6.19
CA GLY A 28 17.04 0.69 6.46
C GLY A 28 15.88 -0.22 6.86
N ILE A 29 15.73 -1.35 6.17
CA ILE A 29 14.73 -2.37 6.50
C ILE A 29 15.04 -3.04 7.84
N ARG A 30 16.32 -3.35 8.10
CA ARG A 30 16.74 -4.02 9.34
C ARG A 30 16.49 -3.16 10.58
N PHE A 31 16.72 -1.84 10.50
CA PHE A 31 16.43 -0.92 11.60
C PHE A 31 14.94 -0.56 11.71
N GLY A 32 14.22 -0.56 10.60
CA GLY A 32 12.78 -0.27 10.55
C GLY A 32 12.41 1.22 10.76
N GLY A 33 11.13 1.49 10.74
CA GLY A 33 10.57 2.83 10.98
C GLY A 33 11.15 3.90 10.05
N VAL A 34 11.56 5.03 10.61
CA VAL A 34 12.15 6.18 9.88
C VAL A 34 13.58 5.95 9.40
N ALA A 35 14.24 4.86 9.83
CA ALA A 35 15.63 4.61 9.53
C ALA A 35 15.92 4.54 8.03
N LEU A 36 15.01 3.97 7.24
CA LEU A 36 15.16 3.91 5.78
C LEU A 36 15.28 5.32 5.16
N GLY A 37 14.51 6.28 5.67
CA GLY A 37 14.61 7.66 5.23
C GLY A 37 15.92 8.34 5.64
N LEU A 38 16.31 8.18 6.91
CA LEU A 38 17.57 8.74 7.42
C LEU A 38 18.80 8.18 6.70
N LEU A 39 18.83 6.87 6.50
CA LEU A 39 19.88 6.21 5.73
C LEU A 39 19.87 6.60 4.26
N GLY A 40 18.68 6.84 3.67
CA GLY A 40 18.56 7.43 2.34
C GLY A 40 19.24 8.81 2.25
N GLY A 41 19.07 9.67 3.26
CA GLY A 41 19.77 10.96 3.37
C GLY A 41 21.30 10.79 3.43
N LEU A 42 21.80 9.82 4.24
CA LEU A 42 23.21 9.46 4.24
C LEU A 42 23.67 8.99 2.85
N GLY A 43 22.87 8.16 2.18
CA GLY A 43 23.17 7.67 0.83
C GLY A 43 23.29 8.81 -0.19
N ILE A 44 22.40 9.81 -0.17
CA ILE A 44 22.50 11.00 -1.03
C ILE A 44 23.80 11.74 -0.76
N THR A 45 24.17 11.91 0.52
CA THR A 45 25.42 12.57 0.92
C THR A 45 26.63 11.83 0.34
N LEU A 46 26.66 10.51 0.46
CA LEU A 46 27.73 9.68 -0.12
C LEU A 46 27.75 9.76 -1.66
N LEU A 47 26.60 9.72 -2.33
CA LEU A 47 26.51 9.89 -3.78
C LEU A 47 27.05 11.25 -4.24
N ALA A 48 26.68 12.33 -3.54
CA ALA A 48 27.13 13.68 -3.90
C ALA A 48 28.62 13.88 -3.66
N PHE A 49 29.12 13.55 -2.45
CA PHE A 49 30.49 13.88 -2.07
C PHE A 49 31.53 12.85 -2.52
N LEU A 50 31.22 11.55 -2.52
CA LEU A 50 32.20 10.53 -2.94
C LEU A 50 32.13 10.24 -4.44
N PHE A 51 30.92 10.14 -4.98
CA PHE A 51 30.74 9.83 -6.41
C PHE A 51 30.67 11.06 -7.30
N GLY A 52 30.47 12.26 -6.74
CA GLY A 52 30.31 13.50 -7.50
C GLY A 52 29.01 13.55 -8.32
N VAL A 53 27.97 12.83 -7.89
CA VAL A 53 26.66 12.83 -8.54
C VAL A 53 25.85 14.02 -8.04
N ALA A 54 25.33 14.83 -8.95
CA ALA A 54 24.41 15.91 -8.56
C ALA A 54 23.14 15.33 -7.93
N PRO A 55 22.72 15.82 -6.75
CA PRO A 55 21.49 15.35 -6.13
C PRO A 55 20.30 15.53 -7.06
N GLY A 56 19.49 14.49 -7.17
CA GLY A 56 18.23 14.53 -7.91
C GLY A 56 17.17 15.41 -7.24
N LYS A 57 15.93 15.32 -7.68
CA LYS A 57 14.83 16.13 -7.15
C LYS A 57 14.14 15.40 -5.98
N PRO A 58 13.98 16.04 -4.80
CA PRO A 58 13.17 15.46 -3.74
C PRO A 58 11.69 15.40 -4.17
N PRO A 59 10.94 14.35 -3.78
CA PRO A 59 9.54 14.15 -4.19
C PRO A 59 8.57 15.02 -3.37
N ILE A 60 8.70 16.35 -3.44
CA ILE A 60 7.97 17.32 -2.60
C ILE A 60 6.46 17.16 -2.74
N ASP A 61 5.95 17.09 -3.98
CA ASP A 61 4.51 17.00 -4.26
C ASP A 61 3.90 15.73 -3.63
N VAL A 62 4.61 14.60 -3.75
CA VAL A 62 4.19 13.33 -3.12
C VAL A 62 4.14 13.47 -1.60
N ILE A 63 5.15 14.07 -1.00
CA ILE A 63 5.24 14.29 0.45
C ILE A 63 4.06 15.15 0.93
N LEU A 64 3.78 16.26 0.25
CA LEU A 64 2.70 17.17 0.64
C LEU A 64 1.31 16.53 0.51
N ILE A 65 1.07 15.73 -0.55
CA ILE A 65 -0.19 14.98 -0.67
C ILE A 65 -0.32 13.99 0.50
N ILE A 66 0.73 13.24 0.80
CA ILE A 66 0.70 12.25 1.90
C ILE A 66 0.40 12.92 3.23
N ILE A 67 1.05 14.05 3.53
CA ILE A 67 0.79 14.81 4.76
C ILE A 67 -0.69 15.23 4.82
N ALA A 68 -1.24 15.81 3.77
CA ALA A 68 -2.63 16.25 3.74
C ALA A 68 -3.62 15.10 3.95
N VAL A 69 -3.45 14.02 3.18
CA VAL A 69 -4.34 12.85 3.21
C VAL A 69 -4.24 12.11 4.54
N VAL A 70 -3.02 11.87 5.03
CA VAL A 70 -2.80 11.16 6.30
C VAL A 70 -3.36 11.96 7.48
N THR A 71 -3.14 13.28 7.51
CA THR A 71 -3.69 14.12 8.58
C THR A 71 -5.21 14.04 8.61
N THR A 72 -5.85 14.09 7.44
CA THR A 72 -7.31 13.97 7.36
C THR A 72 -7.80 12.56 7.73
N SER A 73 -7.12 11.51 7.27
CA SER A 73 -7.47 10.13 7.66
C SER A 73 -7.28 9.87 9.15
N ALA A 74 -6.29 10.50 9.78
CA ALA A 74 -6.07 10.44 11.22
C ALA A 74 -7.23 11.04 12.03
N THR A 75 -7.97 12.00 11.46
CA THR A 75 -9.18 12.52 12.11
C THR A 75 -10.30 11.47 12.22
N LEU A 76 -10.38 10.51 11.26
CA LEU A 76 -11.32 9.40 11.34
C LEU A 76 -10.99 8.46 12.50
N GLU A 77 -9.72 8.17 12.72
CA GLU A 77 -9.28 7.35 13.86
C GLU A 77 -9.60 8.09 15.17
N ALA A 78 -9.20 9.36 15.28
CA ALA A 78 -9.36 10.18 16.47
C ALA A 78 -10.84 10.42 16.85
N THR A 79 -11.77 10.40 15.88
CA THR A 79 -13.21 10.55 16.11
C THR A 79 -13.95 9.22 16.32
N GLY A 80 -13.26 8.07 16.18
CA GLY A 80 -13.88 6.76 16.21
C GLY A 80 -14.67 6.39 14.95
N ALA A 81 -14.58 7.18 13.88
CA ALA A 81 -15.28 6.90 12.62
C ALA A 81 -14.79 5.59 11.96
N LEU A 82 -13.53 5.22 12.20
CA LEU A 82 -12.98 3.95 11.74
C LEU A 82 -13.75 2.76 12.36
N ASN A 83 -14.08 2.82 13.66
CA ASN A 83 -14.84 1.77 14.34
C ASN A 83 -16.25 1.58 13.74
N LEU A 84 -16.87 2.65 13.21
CA LEU A 84 -18.16 2.54 12.53
C LEU A 84 -18.06 1.66 11.27
N ILE A 85 -17.00 1.85 10.47
CA ILE A 85 -16.79 1.04 9.26
C ILE A 85 -16.49 -0.42 9.65
N VAL A 86 -15.64 -0.63 10.66
CA VAL A 86 -15.32 -1.97 11.19
C VAL A 86 -16.59 -2.68 11.69
N ARG A 87 -17.49 -1.97 12.38
CA ARG A 87 -18.76 -2.52 12.83
C ARG A 87 -19.68 -2.96 11.70
N LEU A 88 -19.73 -2.20 10.61
CA LEU A 88 -20.50 -2.59 9.42
C LEU A 88 -19.93 -3.87 8.78
N ALA A 89 -18.60 -3.98 8.69
CA ALA A 89 -17.93 -5.17 8.22
C ALA A 89 -18.20 -6.38 9.13
N GLU A 90 -18.09 -6.22 10.46
CA GLU A 90 -18.40 -7.28 11.42
C GLU A 90 -19.85 -7.77 11.27
N LYS A 91 -20.81 -6.86 11.16
CA LYS A 91 -22.22 -7.22 10.95
C LYS A 91 -22.41 -8.06 9.69
N LEU A 92 -21.72 -7.71 8.60
CA LEU A 92 -21.78 -8.45 7.34
C LEU A 92 -21.18 -9.86 7.49
N LEU A 93 -19.99 -9.96 8.09
CA LEU A 93 -19.29 -11.24 8.30
C LEU A 93 -20.10 -12.18 9.18
N ARG A 94 -20.66 -11.70 10.31
CA ARG A 94 -21.50 -12.51 11.21
C ARG A 94 -22.84 -12.91 10.60
N ARG A 95 -23.35 -12.15 9.62
CA ARG A 95 -24.62 -12.47 8.92
C ARG A 95 -24.42 -13.62 7.91
N HIS A 96 -23.24 -13.73 7.30
CA HIS A 96 -22.92 -14.72 6.27
C HIS A 96 -21.59 -15.43 6.55
N PRO A 97 -21.49 -16.13 7.70
CA PRO A 97 -20.22 -16.70 8.16
C PRO A 97 -19.68 -17.80 7.25
N GLU A 98 -20.55 -18.52 6.53
CA GLU A 98 -20.18 -19.55 5.55
C GLU A 98 -19.40 -19.00 4.36
N ARG A 99 -19.51 -17.69 4.09
CA ARG A 99 -18.84 -16.97 3.01
C ARG A 99 -17.66 -16.15 3.48
N VAL A 100 -17.18 -16.38 4.71
CA VAL A 100 -16.13 -15.56 5.33
C VAL A 100 -14.86 -15.49 4.48
N THR A 101 -14.49 -16.54 3.75
CA THR A 101 -13.29 -16.57 2.90
C THR A 101 -13.37 -15.57 1.73
N TYR A 102 -14.57 -15.22 1.27
CA TYR A 102 -14.78 -14.16 0.26
C TYR A 102 -15.08 -12.80 0.90
N LEU A 103 -15.90 -12.80 1.95
CA LEU A 103 -16.36 -11.55 2.55
C LEU A 103 -15.25 -10.85 3.36
N ALA A 104 -14.37 -11.62 4.02
CA ALA A 104 -13.28 -11.04 4.77
C ALA A 104 -12.34 -10.18 3.89
N PRO A 105 -11.80 -10.68 2.77
CA PRO A 105 -10.96 -9.85 1.90
C PRO A 105 -11.74 -8.67 1.28
N ILE A 106 -13.02 -8.83 0.93
CA ILE A 106 -13.85 -7.72 0.44
C ILE A 106 -13.95 -6.62 1.51
N CYS A 107 -14.23 -6.99 2.76
CA CYS A 107 -14.32 -6.03 3.86
C CYS A 107 -12.98 -5.31 4.10
N THR A 108 -11.87 -6.04 4.15
CA THR A 108 -10.56 -5.45 4.42
C THR A 108 -10.07 -4.59 3.25
N PHE A 109 -10.29 -5.02 2.00
CA PHE A 109 -10.03 -4.23 0.80
C PHE A 109 -10.83 -2.92 0.80
N SER A 110 -12.16 -3.01 1.02
CA SER A 110 -13.04 -1.83 1.05
C SER A 110 -12.66 -0.86 2.16
N LEU A 111 -12.33 -1.39 3.34
CA LEU A 111 -11.89 -0.57 4.47
C LEU A 111 -10.59 0.18 4.13
N THR A 112 -9.60 -0.50 3.55
CA THR A 112 -8.35 0.13 3.12
C THR A 112 -8.58 1.13 1.98
N MET A 113 -9.43 0.80 1.02
CA MET A 113 -9.78 1.71 -0.06
C MET A 113 -10.39 3.03 0.47
N LEU A 114 -11.20 2.96 1.51
CA LEU A 114 -11.78 4.15 2.15
C LEU A 114 -10.78 4.93 3.00
N VAL A 115 -9.92 4.24 3.77
CA VAL A 115 -9.02 4.88 4.75
C VAL A 115 -7.66 5.26 4.14
N GLY A 116 -7.25 4.62 3.04
CA GLY A 116 -5.99 4.87 2.34
C GLY A 116 -4.77 4.13 2.93
N THR A 117 -4.96 3.28 3.95
CA THR A 117 -3.87 2.53 4.59
C THR A 117 -4.27 1.10 4.92
N GLY A 118 -3.38 0.14 4.64
CA GLY A 118 -3.60 -1.27 4.92
C GLY A 118 -3.63 -1.64 6.42
N HIS A 119 -3.21 -0.73 7.29
CA HIS A 119 -3.29 -0.94 8.74
C HIS A 119 -4.74 -0.96 9.27
N ALA A 120 -5.69 -0.47 8.48
CA ALA A 120 -7.12 -0.53 8.78
C ALA A 120 -7.66 -1.97 8.99
N VAL A 121 -6.92 -3.00 8.56
CA VAL A 121 -7.29 -4.42 8.74
C VAL A 121 -7.27 -4.89 10.20
N TYR A 122 -6.41 -4.32 11.06
CA TYR A 122 -6.17 -4.84 12.40
C TYR A 122 -7.42 -5.05 13.26
N PRO A 123 -8.39 -4.14 13.32
CA PRO A 123 -9.60 -4.35 14.10
C PRO A 123 -10.50 -5.47 13.57
N LEU A 124 -10.37 -5.83 12.28
CA LEU A 124 -11.15 -6.91 11.67
C LEU A 124 -10.54 -8.30 11.84
N LEU A 125 -9.24 -8.42 12.07
CA LEU A 125 -8.56 -9.71 12.18
C LEU A 125 -9.17 -10.61 13.26
N PRO A 126 -9.39 -10.15 14.52
CA PRO A 126 -10.02 -10.99 15.53
C PRO A 126 -11.47 -11.36 15.17
N VAL A 127 -12.21 -10.48 14.50
CA VAL A 127 -13.57 -10.77 14.05
C VAL A 127 -13.58 -11.85 12.97
N ILE A 128 -12.66 -11.76 11.99
CA ILE A 128 -12.51 -12.75 10.92
C ILE A 128 -12.18 -14.12 11.52
N TYR A 129 -11.26 -14.14 12.50
CA TYR A 129 -10.91 -15.34 13.25
C TYR A 129 -12.14 -15.97 13.93
N ASP A 130 -12.87 -15.19 14.74
CA ASP A 130 -14.04 -15.66 15.49
C ASP A 130 -15.12 -16.24 14.57
N VAL A 131 -15.41 -15.55 13.46
CA VAL A 131 -16.40 -15.98 12.47
C VAL A 131 -15.98 -17.27 11.78
N ALA A 132 -14.73 -17.38 11.35
CA ALA A 132 -14.21 -18.60 10.71
C ALA A 132 -14.22 -19.77 11.67
N TYR A 133 -13.66 -19.59 12.88
CA TYR A 133 -13.57 -20.62 13.90
C TYR A 133 -14.95 -21.15 14.33
N SER A 134 -15.91 -20.26 14.57
CA SER A 134 -17.30 -20.63 14.96
C SER A 134 -18.02 -21.52 13.95
N LYS A 135 -17.55 -21.53 12.69
CA LYS A 135 -18.11 -22.35 11.61
C LYS A 135 -17.22 -23.55 11.22
N GLY A 136 -16.18 -23.82 11.99
CA GLY A 136 -15.23 -24.87 11.68
C GLY A 136 -14.40 -24.63 10.43
N ILE A 137 -14.43 -23.40 9.89
CA ILE A 137 -13.62 -23.02 8.74
C ILE A 137 -12.20 -22.75 9.21
N ARG A 138 -11.20 -23.37 8.57
CA ARG A 138 -9.78 -23.12 8.84
C ARG A 138 -9.47 -21.61 8.76
N PRO A 139 -9.07 -20.94 9.87
CA PRO A 139 -8.87 -19.49 9.88
C PRO A 139 -7.81 -19.00 8.88
N GLU A 140 -6.79 -19.80 8.57
CA GLU A 140 -5.79 -19.49 7.55
C GLU A 140 -6.43 -19.06 6.21
N ARG A 141 -7.56 -19.66 5.82
CA ARG A 141 -8.23 -19.42 4.54
C ARG A 141 -8.69 -17.95 4.40
N PRO A 142 -9.57 -17.43 5.28
CA PRO A 142 -10.01 -16.04 5.20
C PRO A 142 -8.98 -15.04 5.71
N MET A 143 -8.18 -15.38 6.72
CA MET A 143 -7.26 -14.43 7.35
C MET A 143 -6.07 -14.08 6.45
N ALA A 144 -5.45 -15.07 5.80
CA ALA A 144 -4.33 -14.82 4.91
C ALA A 144 -4.74 -13.92 3.73
N ILE A 145 -5.87 -14.24 3.07
CA ILE A 145 -6.33 -13.42 1.94
C ILE A 145 -6.88 -12.06 2.39
N ALA A 146 -7.43 -11.93 3.60
CA ALA A 146 -7.85 -10.63 4.14
C ALA A 146 -6.65 -9.70 4.39
N SER A 147 -5.52 -10.20 4.89
CA SER A 147 -4.28 -9.42 5.00
C SER A 147 -3.80 -8.97 3.62
N VAL A 148 -3.70 -9.89 2.66
CA VAL A 148 -3.29 -9.58 1.29
C VAL A 148 -4.22 -8.53 0.65
N ALA A 149 -5.53 -8.72 0.74
CA ALA A 149 -6.53 -7.82 0.15
C ALA A 149 -6.47 -6.42 0.76
N SER A 150 -6.20 -6.30 2.06
CA SER A 150 -6.04 -4.99 2.71
C SER A 150 -4.89 -4.19 2.09
N GLN A 151 -3.80 -4.83 1.74
CA GLN A 151 -2.67 -4.16 1.11
C GLN A 151 -2.91 -3.86 -0.38
N MET A 152 -3.61 -4.74 -1.10
CA MET A 152 -4.04 -4.48 -2.48
C MET A 152 -4.97 -3.27 -2.56
N GLY A 153 -5.78 -3.03 -1.53
CA GLY A 153 -6.66 -1.86 -1.43
C GLY A 153 -5.95 -0.50 -1.43
N ILE A 154 -4.65 -0.46 -1.13
CA ILE A 154 -3.88 0.80 -1.11
C ILE A 154 -3.77 1.40 -2.51
N THR A 155 -3.46 0.61 -3.55
CA THR A 155 -3.38 1.10 -4.94
C THR A 155 -4.75 1.42 -5.53
N ALA A 156 -5.81 0.91 -4.95
CA ALA A 156 -7.19 1.16 -5.33
C ALA A 156 -7.88 2.28 -4.52
N SER A 157 -7.13 2.95 -3.64
CA SER A 157 -7.67 4.01 -2.77
C SER A 157 -7.41 5.40 -3.31
N PRO A 158 -8.46 6.24 -3.50
CA PRO A 158 -8.30 7.62 -3.97
C PRO A 158 -7.56 8.52 -2.97
N VAL A 159 -7.43 8.08 -1.73
CA VAL A 159 -6.78 8.82 -0.63
C VAL A 159 -5.48 8.15 -0.17
N SER A 160 -4.93 7.21 -0.93
CA SER A 160 -3.66 6.57 -0.57
C SER A 160 -2.45 7.35 -1.07
N ALA A 161 -1.36 7.20 -0.33
CA ALA A 161 -0.06 7.70 -0.74
C ALA A 161 0.41 7.09 -2.09
N ALA A 162 0.05 5.83 -2.37
CA ALA A 162 0.45 5.16 -3.60
C ALA A 162 -0.23 5.76 -4.83
N LEU A 163 -1.55 5.99 -4.79
CA LEU A 163 -2.27 6.64 -5.89
C LEU A 163 -1.79 8.08 -6.09
N ALA A 164 -1.61 8.83 -5.00
CA ALA A 164 -1.07 10.18 -5.04
C ALA A 164 0.30 10.24 -5.73
N THR A 165 1.17 9.25 -5.44
CA THR A 165 2.47 9.10 -6.09
C THR A 165 2.34 8.90 -7.60
N VAL A 166 1.43 8.02 -8.06
CA VAL A 166 1.21 7.78 -9.49
C VAL A 166 0.83 9.08 -10.21
N VAL A 167 -0.17 9.79 -9.69
CA VAL A 167 -0.66 11.04 -10.29
C VAL A 167 0.41 12.14 -10.29
N ALA A 168 1.12 12.31 -9.15
CA ALA A 168 2.16 13.33 -9.02
C ALA A 168 3.34 13.08 -9.98
N ILE A 169 3.82 11.83 -10.06
CA ILE A 169 4.94 11.49 -10.95
C ILE A 169 4.53 11.61 -12.42
N ALA A 170 3.33 11.16 -12.80
CA ALA A 170 2.84 11.35 -14.16
C ALA A 170 2.82 12.84 -14.54
N ALA A 171 2.32 13.70 -13.65
CA ALA A 171 2.31 15.14 -13.86
C ALA A 171 3.71 15.74 -14.04
N THR A 172 4.72 15.30 -13.27
CA THR A 172 6.12 15.76 -13.43
C THR A 172 6.73 15.37 -14.77
N HIS A 173 6.23 14.29 -15.37
CA HIS A 173 6.63 13.83 -16.72
C HIS A 173 5.71 14.34 -17.84
N HIS A 174 4.84 15.33 -17.56
CA HIS A 174 3.89 15.91 -18.50
C HIS A 174 2.89 14.91 -19.08
N VAL A 175 2.58 13.85 -18.34
CA VAL A 175 1.59 12.84 -18.69
C VAL A 175 0.32 13.06 -17.86
N ALA A 176 -0.80 13.24 -18.54
CA ALA A 176 -2.09 13.48 -17.90
C ALA A 176 -2.74 12.15 -17.47
N ILE A 177 -2.35 11.63 -16.31
CA ILE A 177 -3.04 10.50 -15.66
C ILE A 177 -3.89 11.07 -14.53
N SER A 178 -5.21 10.90 -14.66
CA SER A 178 -6.18 11.35 -13.65
C SER A 178 -6.45 10.32 -12.57
N VAL A 179 -6.91 10.76 -11.40
CA VAL A 179 -7.36 9.86 -10.30
C VAL A 179 -8.42 8.86 -10.79
N PRO A 180 -9.47 9.26 -11.54
CA PRO A 180 -10.44 8.29 -12.07
C PRO A 180 -9.82 7.23 -12.97
N GLN A 181 -8.88 7.58 -13.85
CA GLN A 181 -8.20 6.59 -14.70
C GLN A 181 -7.42 5.57 -13.87
N VAL A 182 -6.68 6.02 -12.85
CA VAL A 182 -5.98 5.11 -11.94
C VAL A 182 -6.98 4.16 -11.27
N LEU A 183 -8.09 4.69 -10.74
CA LEU A 183 -9.12 3.88 -10.07
C LEU A 183 -9.84 2.93 -11.03
N CYS A 184 -10.15 3.36 -12.25
CA CYS A 184 -10.75 2.50 -13.28
C CYS A 184 -9.86 1.30 -13.64
N VAL A 185 -8.54 1.43 -13.51
CA VAL A 185 -7.60 0.34 -13.73
C VAL A 185 -7.40 -0.48 -12.46
N THR A 186 -7.11 0.15 -11.33
CA THR A 186 -6.67 -0.56 -10.12
C THR A 186 -7.82 -1.19 -9.33
N VAL A 187 -8.99 -0.58 -9.25
CA VAL A 187 -10.12 -1.13 -8.47
C VAL A 187 -10.60 -2.45 -9.05
N PRO A 188 -11.00 -2.55 -10.33
CA PRO A 188 -11.48 -3.82 -10.88
C PRO A 188 -10.39 -4.88 -10.92
N SER A 189 -9.16 -4.51 -11.26
CA SER A 189 -8.05 -5.46 -11.31
C SER A 189 -7.73 -6.07 -9.94
N CYS A 190 -7.67 -5.25 -8.88
CA CYS A 190 -7.43 -5.73 -7.53
C CYS A 190 -8.60 -6.56 -7.00
N ILE A 191 -9.86 -6.20 -7.31
CA ILE A 191 -11.03 -7.01 -6.94
C ILE A 191 -10.95 -8.39 -7.62
N ILE A 192 -10.67 -8.44 -8.91
CA ILE A 192 -10.56 -9.72 -9.64
C ILE A 192 -9.40 -10.56 -9.06
N GLY A 193 -8.23 -9.97 -8.87
CA GLY A 193 -7.08 -10.66 -8.28
C GLY A 193 -7.37 -11.23 -6.89
N MET A 194 -7.97 -10.42 -6.03
CA MET A 194 -8.39 -10.82 -4.69
C MET A 194 -9.40 -11.96 -4.71
N LEU A 195 -10.42 -11.92 -5.58
CA LEU A 195 -11.45 -12.96 -5.66
C LEU A 195 -10.89 -14.28 -6.20
N VAL A 196 -9.96 -14.23 -7.16
CA VAL A 196 -9.26 -15.43 -7.66
C VAL A 196 -8.42 -16.04 -6.54
N ALA A 197 -7.67 -15.23 -5.79
CA ALA A 197 -6.89 -15.69 -4.66
C ALA A 197 -7.77 -16.25 -3.52
N ALA A 198 -8.94 -15.65 -3.25
CA ALA A 198 -9.91 -16.16 -2.28
C ALA A 198 -10.48 -17.52 -2.71
N THR A 199 -10.79 -17.68 -4.00
CA THR A 199 -11.27 -18.95 -4.57
C THR A 199 -10.24 -20.08 -4.40
N TRP A 200 -8.97 -19.78 -4.66
CA TRP A 200 -7.89 -20.73 -4.39
C TRP A 200 -7.78 -21.06 -2.90
N SER A 201 -7.94 -20.06 -2.02
CA SER A 201 -7.82 -20.20 -0.57
C SER A 201 -8.90 -21.10 0.04
N LEU A 202 -10.08 -21.26 -0.59
CA LEU A 202 -11.16 -22.14 -0.11
C LEU A 202 -10.72 -23.58 0.14
N LYS A 203 -9.80 -24.09 -0.71
CA LYS A 203 -9.32 -25.48 -0.65
C LYS A 203 -7.98 -25.62 0.07
N ARG A 204 -7.50 -24.57 0.72
CA ARG A 204 -6.20 -24.57 1.35
C ARG A 204 -6.22 -25.29 2.69
N GLY A 205 -5.25 -26.18 2.87
CA GLY A 205 -5.08 -26.94 4.09
C GLY A 205 -6.24 -27.90 4.39
N LYS A 206 -6.09 -28.71 5.42
CA LYS A 206 -7.14 -29.60 5.93
C LYS A 206 -8.16 -28.81 6.72
N ASP A 207 -9.40 -29.27 6.79
CA ASP A 207 -10.39 -28.72 7.71
C ASP A 207 -9.95 -28.94 9.16
N LEU A 208 -10.40 -28.09 10.07
CA LEU A 208 -9.94 -28.15 11.47
C LEU A 208 -10.19 -29.53 12.13
N ALA A 209 -11.28 -30.20 11.74
CA ALA A 209 -11.60 -31.53 12.25
C ALA A 209 -10.58 -32.59 11.82
N ASP A 210 -9.97 -32.44 10.65
CA ASP A 210 -9.05 -33.39 10.02
C ASP A 210 -7.58 -32.98 10.14
N ASP A 211 -7.30 -31.82 10.78
CA ASP A 211 -5.94 -31.31 10.95
C ASP A 211 -5.31 -31.88 12.22
N PRO A 212 -4.30 -32.80 12.12
CA PRO A 212 -3.72 -33.45 13.26
C PRO A 212 -2.99 -32.49 14.21
N ASP A 213 -2.39 -31.43 13.67
CA ASP A 213 -1.67 -30.44 14.48
C ASP A 213 -2.65 -29.60 15.31
N PHE A 214 -3.77 -29.22 14.72
CA PHE A 214 -4.84 -28.53 15.43
C PHE A 214 -5.48 -29.45 16.48
N GLN A 215 -5.78 -30.69 16.14
CA GLN A 215 -6.39 -31.65 17.07
C GLN A 215 -5.45 -31.94 18.26
N ALA A 216 -4.15 -32.04 18.05
CA ALA A 216 -3.17 -32.20 19.14
C ALA A 216 -3.16 -30.96 20.07
N ARG A 217 -3.29 -29.76 19.56
CA ARG A 217 -3.40 -28.53 20.37
C ARG A 217 -4.69 -28.50 21.19
N MET A 218 -5.79 -29.01 20.65
CA MET A 218 -7.07 -29.08 21.35
C MET A 218 -7.08 -30.11 22.51
N GLN A 219 -6.12 -31.05 22.57
CA GLN A 219 -5.93 -31.96 23.68
C GLN A 219 -5.26 -31.31 24.90
N ASP A 220 -4.49 -30.24 24.71
CA ASP A 220 -3.92 -29.46 25.80
C ASP A 220 -4.98 -28.49 26.37
N PRO A 221 -5.39 -28.60 27.65
CA PRO A 221 -6.41 -27.76 28.25
C PRO A 221 -6.10 -26.24 28.17
N ARG A 222 -4.82 -25.87 28.31
CA ARG A 222 -4.38 -24.45 28.23
C ARG A 222 -4.50 -23.89 26.82
N MET A 223 -4.10 -24.70 25.83
CA MET A 223 -4.23 -24.30 24.43
C MET A 223 -5.68 -24.25 23.99
N ARG A 224 -6.49 -25.19 24.47
CA ARG A 224 -7.93 -25.18 24.22
C ARG A 224 -8.60 -23.90 24.78
N GLU A 225 -8.31 -23.56 26.05
CA GLU A 225 -8.81 -22.31 26.65
C GLU A 225 -8.36 -21.07 25.87
N TYR A 226 -7.11 -21.03 25.40
CA TYR A 226 -6.59 -19.94 24.57
C TYR A 226 -7.31 -19.86 23.22
N ILE A 227 -7.55 -20.98 22.55
CA ILE A 227 -8.21 -21.06 21.24
C ILE A 227 -9.69 -20.68 21.35
N GLU A 228 -10.40 -21.21 22.36
CA GLU A 228 -11.83 -20.98 22.60
C GLU A 228 -12.09 -19.65 23.34
N GLY A 229 -11.08 -19.08 23.99
CA GLY A 229 -11.19 -17.89 24.84
C GLY A 229 -11.39 -16.59 24.07
N GLY A 230 -12.47 -15.89 24.43
CA GLY A 230 -12.69 -14.46 24.14
C GLY A 230 -13.06 -14.10 22.70
N SER A 231 -14.34 -13.86 22.47
CA SER A 231 -14.78 -13.24 21.22
C SER A 231 -14.61 -11.71 21.31
N HIS A 232 -13.93 -11.13 20.35
CA HIS A 232 -13.84 -9.68 20.19
C HIS A 232 -14.99 -9.19 19.31
N SER A 233 -15.82 -8.31 19.83
CA SER A 233 -16.92 -7.71 19.06
C SER A 233 -16.98 -6.21 19.32
N VAL A 234 -17.03 -5.43 18.25
CA VAL A 234 -17.26 -3.98 18.30
C VAL A 234 -18.75 -3.63 18.15
N LEU A 235 -19.63 -4.64 18.02
CA LEU A 235 -21.07 -4.43 17.82
C LEU A 235 -21.76 -3.76 19.03
N GLY A 236 -21.23 -4.00 20.24
CA GLY A 236 -21.76 -3.41 21.48
C GLY A 236 -21.39 -1.94 21.73
N GLU A 237 -20.41 -1.41 21.00
CA GLU A 237 -19.99 -0.02 21.18
C GLU A 237 -21.03 0.96 20.61
N ALA A 238 -21.36 2.02 21.35
CA ALA A 238 -22.26 3.05 20.87
C ALA A 238 -21.60 3.89 19.77
N VAL A 239 -22.26 4.03 18.63
CA VAL A 239 -21.78 4.89 17.54
C VAL A 239 -22.09 6.34 17.87
N SER A 240 -21.05 7.14 18.10
CA SER A 240 -21.20 8.58 18.36
C SER A 240 -21.70 9.33 17.12
N SER A 241 -22.42 10.43 17.33
CA SER A 241 -22.78 11.35 16.24
C SER A 241 -21.55 11.96 15.59
N GLN A 242 -20.50 12.19 16.36
CA GLN A 242 -19.19 12.70 15.89
C GLN A 242 -18.56 11.74 14.88
N ALA A 243 -18.54 10.43 15.14
CA ALA A 243 -18.02 9.42 14.22
C ALA A 243 -18.79 9.40 12.88
N ARG A 244 -20.13 9.55 12.93
CA ARG A 244 -20.94 9.61 11.70
C ARG A 244 -20.64 10.88 10.90
N SER A 245 -20.60 12.04 11.56
CA SER A 245 -20.29 13.32 10.91
C SER A 245 -18.91 13.29 10.28
N ALA A 246 -17.90 12.78 11.00
CA ALA A 246 -16.54 12.65 10.50
C ALA A 246 -16.47 11.78 9.24
N LEU A 247 -17.10 10.60 9.27
CA LEU A 247 -17.16 9.69 8.12
C LEU A 247 -17.86 10.35 6.92
N THR A 248 -18.98 11.02 7.15
CA THR A 248 -19.73 11.70 6.08
C THR A 248 -18.91 12.80 5.44
N ILE A 249 -18.27 13.68 6.22
CA ILE A 249 -17.42 14.76 5.69
C ILE A 249 -16.24 14.19 4.90
N PHE A 250 -15.61 13.14 5.42
CA PHE A 250 -14.48 12.49 4.74
C PHE A 250 -14.89 11.89 3.39
N LEU A 251 -16.02 11.16 3.34
CA LEU A 251 -16.55 10.59 2.10
C LEU A 251 -16.93 11.67 1.10
N LEU A 252 -17.53 12.79 1.55
CA LEU A 252 -17.81 13.94 0.70
C LEU A 252 -16.52 14.56 0.13
N GLY A 253 -15.45 14.64 0.92
CA GLY A 253 -14.13 15.06 0.45
C GLY A 253 -13.57 14.17 -0.66
N ILE A 254 -13.68 12.84 -0.51
CA ILE A 254 -13.29 11.87 -1.55
C ILE A 254 -14.14 12.07 -2.82
N VAL A 255 -15.47 12.16 -2.67
CA VAL A 255 -16.37 12.36 -3.80
C VAL A 255 -16.04 13.68 -4.52
N ALA A 256 -15.76 14.76 -3.76
CA ALA A 256 -15.36 16.04 -4.34
C ALA A 256 -14.08 15.91 -5.18
N ILE A 257 -13.04 15.22 -4.67
CA ILE A 257 -11.80 14.98 -5.43
C ILE A 257 -12.09 14.23 -6.73
N VAL A 258 -12.85 13.13 -6.65
CA VAL A 258 -13.17 12.31 -7.84
C VAL A 258 -14.02 13.12 -8.84
N CYS A 259 -15.00 13.89 -8.39
CA CYS A 259 -15.81 14.75 -9.25
C CYS A 259 -14.98 15.85 -9.91
N LEU A 260 -14.11 16.54 -9.17
CA LEU A 260 -13.22 17.58 -9.71
C LEU A 260 -12.21 17.00 -10.71
N ALA A 261 -11.77 15.77 -10.50
CA ALA A 261 -10.84 15.08 -11.41
C ALA A 261 -11.53 14.57 -12.70
N SER A 262 -12.86 14.50 -12.74
CA SER A 262 -13.61 13.90 -13.85
C SER A 262 -14.56 14.90 -14.53
N VAL A 263 -15.75 15.09 -13.96
CA VAL A 263 -16.85 15.83 -14.59
C VAL A 263 -16.85 17.33 -14.26
N ALA A 264 -16.25 17.70 -13.14
CA ALA A 264 -16.25 19.07 -12.63
C ALA A 264 -14.93 19.84 -12.92
N GLN A 265 -14.14 19.41 -13.90
CA GLN A 265 -12.90 20.10 -14.29
C GLN A 265 -13.06 21.60 -14.56
N PRO A 266 -14.16 22.10 -15.16
CA PRO A 266 -14.38 23.53 -15.34
C PRO A 266 -14.48 24.33 -14.03
N LEU A 267 -14.71 23.66 -12.89
CA LEU A 267 -14.76 24.28 -11.56
C LEU A 267 -13.39 24.36 -10.88
N LEU A 268 -12.34 23.80 -11.50
CA LEU A 268 -10.99 23.88 -10.93
C LEU A 268 -10.52 25.34 -10.86
N PRO A 269 -9.94 25.77 -9.74
CA PRO A 269 -9.31 27.09 -9.65
C PRO A 269 -8.22 27.24 -10.70
N LEU A 270 -8.01 28.47 -11.15
CA LEU A 270 -6.95 28.79 -12.09
C LEU A 270 -5.65 29.12 -11.36
N ASP A 271 -4.53 28.75 -11.97
CA ASP A 271 -3.21 29.14 -11.51
C ASP A 271 -2.88 30.60 -11.88
N ALA A 272 -1.72 31.09 -11.48
CA ALA A 272 -1.26 32.43 -11.79
C ALA A 272 -1.09 32.71 -13.32
N LYS A 273 -1.11 31.66 -14.15
CA LYS A 273 -1.03 31.76 -15.63
C LYS A 273 -2.41 31.59 -16.30
N GLY A 274 -3.48 31.51 -15.51
CA GLY A 274 -4.85 31.34 -16.02
C GLY A 274 -5.15 29.91 -16.50
N GLN A 275 -4.33 28.91 -16.13
CA GLN A 275 -4.57 27.50 -16.45
C GLN A 275 -5.25 26.80 -15.26
N PRO A 276 -6.14 25.80 -15.49
CA PRO A 276 -6.70 25.01 -14.42
C PRO A 276 -5.61 24.37 -13.55
N LEU A 277 -5.77 24.42 -12.23
CA LEU A 277 -4.85 23.75 -11.30
C LEU A 277 -4.76 22.26 -11.61
N THR A 278 -3.56 21.70 -11.49
CA THR A 278 -3.37 20.26 -11.51
C THR A 278 -4.04 19.60 -10.29
N MET A 279 -4.33 18.30 -10.38
CA MET A 279 -5.00 17.57 -9.28
C MET A 279 -4.14 17.46 -8.01
N VAL A 280 -2.81 17.61 -8.10
CA VAL A 280 -1.90 17.53 -6.96
C VAL A 280 -2.26 18.54 -5.86
N PRO A 281 -2.24 19.87 -6.09
CA PRO A 281 -2.65 20.83 -5.07
C PRO A 281 -4.13 20.72 -4.72
N VAL A 282 -5.01 20.32 -5.66
CA VAL A 282 -6.44 20.14 -5.39
C VAL A 282 -6.67 19.07 -4.33
N ILE A 283 -6.02 17.92 -4.45
CA ILE A 283 -6.09 16.86 -3.44
C ILE A 283 -5.58 17.37 -2.09
N GLN A 284 -4.49 18.12 -2.08
CA GLN A 284 -3.89 18.65 -0.85
C GLN A 284 -4.88 19.54 -0.09
N PHE A 285 -5.41 20.59 -0.72
CA PHE A 285 -6.27 21.53 0.00
C PHE A 285 -7.68 20.97 0.27
N VAL A 286 -8.26 20.14 -0.61
CA VAL A 286 -9.58 19.51 -0.36
C VAL A 286 -9.49 18.55 0.83
N MET A 287 -8.43 17.76 0.92
CA MET A 287 -8.25 16.86 2.07
C MET A 287 -8.03 17.64 3.36
N LEU A 288 -7.17 18.67 3.37
CA LEU A 288 -6.98 19.51 4.55
C LEU A 288 -8.28 20.22 4.95
N ALA A 289 -9.06 20.71 3.99
CA ALA A 289 -10.37 21.31 4.27
C ALA A 289 -11.34 20.29 4.89
N ALA A 290 -11.40 19.07 4.38
CA ALA A 290 -12.18 17.99 4.97
C ALA A 290 -11.75 17.70 6.41
N GLY A 291 -10.44 17.62 6.68
CA GLY A 291 -9.88 17.46 8.03
C GLY A 291 -10.26 18.61 8.96
N ALA A 292 -10.20 19.85 8.50
CA ALA A 292 -10.60 21.03 9.24
C ALA A 292 -12.11 21.03 9.56
N LEU A 293 -12.95 20.65 8.59
CA LEU A 293 -14.40 20.51 8.80
C LEU A 293 -14.69 19.41 9.82
N ILE A 294 -14.01 18.26 9.76
CA ILE A 294 -14.17 17.21 10.77
C ILE A 294 -13.81 17.75 12.15
N LEU A 295 -12.66 18.41 12.29
CA LEU A 295 -12.22 19.01 13.55
C LEU A 295 -13.26 20.00 14.09
N PHE A 296 -13.78 20.89 13.24
CA PHE A 296 -14.75 21.91 13.61
C PHE A 296 -16.09 21.32 14.05
N PHE A 297 -16.65 20.37 13.29
CA PHE A 297 -17.97 19.80 13.57
C PHE A 297 -17.96 18.70 14.65
N THR A 298 -16.81 18.06 14.90
CA THR A 298 -16.71 17.01 15.91
C THR A 298 -16.10 17.47 17.23
N GLY A 299 -15.39 18.61 17.22
CA GLY A 299 -14.66 19.08 18.39
C GLY A 299 -13.49 18.15 18.83
N VAL A 300 -13.03 17.26 17.93
CA VAL A 300 -11.92 16.37 18.22
C VAL A 300 -10.65 17.17 18.56
N LYS A 301 -9.96 16.76 19.61
CA LYS A 301 -8.75 17.47 20.04
C LYS A 301 -7.59 17.23 19.04
N PRO A 302 -6.89 18.29 18.59
CA PRO A 302 -5.77 18.14 17.66
C PRO A 302 -4.70 17.15 18.14
N LYS A 303 -4.45 17.08 19.45
CA LYS A 303 -3.51 16.11 20.03
C LYS A 303 -3.93 14.66 19.75
N ALA A 304 -5.23 14.34 19.81
CA ALA A 304 -5.69 12.99 19.50
C ALA A 304 -5.47 12.60 18.02
N ILE A 305 -5.41 13.59 17.12
CA ILE A 305 -5.09 13.37 15.71
C ILE A 305 -3.59 13.03 15.57
N SER A 306 -2.72 13.84 16.16
CA SER A 306 -1.27 13.61 16.09
C SER A 306 -0.80 12.36 16.84
N ASP A 307 -1.51 11.94 17.87
CA ASP A 307 -1.21 10.72 18.64
C ASP A 307 -1.77 9.45 17.96
N SER A 308 -2.57 9.59 16.89
CA SER A 308 -3.18 8.44 16.19
C SER A 308 -2.15 7.56 15.49
N LYS A 309 -2.47 6.27 15.39
CA LYS A 309 -1.61 5.30 14.68
C LYS A 309 -1.52 5.62 13.18
N VAL A 310 -2.60 6.09 12.58
CA VAL A 310 -2.65 6.50 11.17
C VAL A 310 -1.71 7.66 10.92
N PHE A 311 -1.71 8.69 11.77
CA PHE A 311 -0.80 9.83 11.63
C PHE A 311 0.67 9.40 11.77
N ASN A 312 0.99 8.64 12.81
CA ASN A 312 2.36 8.17 13.04
C ASN A 312 2.88 7.30 11.89
N ALA A 313 2.07 6.36 11.40
CA ALA A 313 2.43 5.52 10.25
C ALA A 313 2.65 6.36 8.97
N GLY A 314 1.82 7.37 8.76
CA GLY A 314 1.96 8.28 7.62
C GLY A 314 3.21 9.16 7.71
N MET A 315 3.55 9.66 8.89
CA MET A 315 4.79 10.45 9.07
C MET A 315 6.05 9.59 8.89
N ILE A 316 6.03 8.35 9.34
CA ILE A 316 7.09 7.38 9.03
C ILE A 316 7.24 7.22 7.51
N ALA A 317 6.12 7.06 6.78
CA ALA A 317 6.14 6.93 5.32
C ALA A 317 6.69 8.21 4.64
N VAL A 318 6.34 9.39 5.12
CA VAL A 318 6.88 10.67 4.62
C VAL A 318 8.40 10.71 4.74
N VAL A 319 8.95 10.39 5.92
CA VAL A 319 10.40 10.40 6.13
C VAL A 319 11.08 9.33 5.25
N MET A 320 10.50 8.13 5.15
CA MET A 320 11.02 7.06 4.29
C MET A 320 11.08 7.51 2.83
N ILE A 321 10.00 8.05 2.30
CA ILE A 321 9.90 8.49 0.89
C ILE A 321 10.88 9.64 0.65
N MET A 322 10.95 10.62 1.56
CA MET A 322 11.89 11.74 1.45
C MET A 322 13.34 11.25 1.26
N GLY A 323 13.80 10.31 2.07
CA GLY A 323 15.18 9.83 1.98
C GLY A 323 15.42 8.88 0.82
N ILE A 324 14.69 7.76 0.78
CA ILE A 324 15.00 6.69 -0.19
C ILE A 324 14.62 7.06 -1.62
N ALA A 325 13.50 7.76 -1.82
CA ALA A 325 13.10 8.15 -3.16
C ALA A 325 14.03 9.23 -3.73
N TRP A 326 14.45 10.20 -2.92
CA TRP A 326 15.44 11.20 -3.34
C TRP A 326 16.80 10.57 -3.67
N MET A 327 17.28 9.61 -2.86
CA MET A 327 18.48 8.85 -3.17
C MET A 327 18.35 8.08 -4.48
N SER A 328 17.21 7.41 -4.69
CA SER A 328 16.95 6.65 -5.91
C SER A 328 16.89 7.53 -7.14
N ASP A 329 16.21 8.69 -7.05
CA ASP A 329 16.18 9.67 -8.14
C ASP A 329 17.60 10.20 -8.45
N THR A 330 18.43 10.40 -7.43
CA THR A 330 19.84 10.80 -7.60
C THR A 330 20.63 9.77 -8.42
N VAL A 331 20.47 8.47 -8.10
CA VAL A 331 21.13 7.37 -8.86
C VAL A 331 20.58 7.30 -10.29
N ILE A 332 19.26 7.36 -10.47
CA ILE A 332 18.61 7.23 -11.77
C ILE A 332 18.95 8.43 -12.66
N SER A 333 18.77 9.63 -12.16
CA SER A 333 19.04 10.86 -12.93
C SER A 333 20.51 11.00 -13.31
N GLY A 334 21.43 10.62 -12.39
CA GLY A 334 22.87 10.64 -12.63
C GLY A 334 23.36 9.59 -13.63
N ASN A 335 22.56 8.55 -13.92
CA ASN A 335 22.94 7.44 -14.82
C ASN A 335 21.90 7.18 -15.91
N LYS A 336 21.02 8.14 -16.20
CA LYS A 336 19.90 7.93 -17.12
C LYS A 336 20.32 7.35 -18.48
N GLY A 337 21.37 7.87 -19.09
CA GLY A 337 21.87 7.37 -20.39
C GLY A 337 22.27 5.89 -20.30
N TYR A 338 23.13 5.57 -19.34
CA TYR A 338 23.63 4.18 -19.15
C TYR A 338 22.50 3.18 -18.84
N ILE A 339 21.53 3.56 -17.98
CA ILE A 339 20.39 2.72 -17.65
C ILE A 339 19.52 2.49 -18.89
N THR A 340 19.28 3.56 -19.67
CA THR A 340 18.52 3.47 -20.92
C THR A 340 19.19 2.53 -21.90
N ASP A 341 20.47 2.68 -22.16
CA ASP A 341 21.22 1.83 -23.08
C ASP A 341 21.25 0.37 -22.63
N LEU A 342 21.33 0.13 -21.30
CA LEU A 342 21.38 -1.22 -20.72
C LEU A 342 20.05 -1.96 -20.84
N LEU A 343 18.93 -1.27 -20.61
CA LEU A 343 17.61 -1.90 -20.46
C LEU A 343 16.68 -1.70 -21.66
N LYS A 344 16.99 -0.74 -22.55
CA LYS A 344 16.11 -0.34 -23.65
C LYS A 344 15.69 -1.52 -24.51
N ALA A 345 16.63 -2.33 -24.95
CA ALA A 345 16.33 -3.47 -25.85
C ALA A 345 15.41 -4.52 -25.22
N GLU A 346 15.55 -4.80 -23.92
CA GLU A 346 14.72 -5.78 -23.20
C GLU A 346 13.33 -5.21 -22.91
N VAL A 347 13.28 -3.95 -22.45
CA VAL A 347 12.02 -3.28 -22.12
C VAL A 347 11.19 -2.99 -23.38
N GLU A 348 11.80 -2.62 -24.52
CA GLU A 348 11.13 -2.46 -25.80
C GLU A 348 10.56 -3.78 -26.34
N ARG A 349 11.28 -4.88 -26.15
CA ARG A 349 10.84 -6.22 -26.56
C ARG A 349 9.74 -6.78 -25.66
N HIS A 350 9.83 -6.55 -24.35
CA HIS A 350 8.94 -7.13 -23.33
C HIS A 350 8.55 -6.10 -22.26
N PRO A 351 7.71 -5.08 -22.58
CA PRO A 351 7.34 -4.00 -21.64
C PRO A 351 6.73 -4.50 -20.32
N TRP A 352 6.06 -5.65 -20.33
CA TRP A 352 5.46 -6.27 -19.15
C TRP A 352 6.48 -6.71 -18.09
N THR A 353 7.75 -6.94 -18.48
CA THR A 353 8.83 -7.31 -17.54
C THR A 353 9.09 -6.21 -16.51
N PHE A 354 8.71 -4.97 -16.82
CA PHE A 354 8.80 -3.87 -15.88
C PHE A 354 7.94 -4.10 -14.62
N ALA A 355 6.78 -4.75 -14.74
CA ALA A 355 5.98 -5.14 -13.58
C ALA A 355 6.70 -6.16 -12.67
N LEU A 356 7.49 -7.07 -13.25
CA LEU A 356 8.32 -8.00 -12.45
C LEU A 356 9.42 -7.24 -11.70
N ALA A 357 10.00 -6.22 -12.33
CA ALA A 357 10.99 -5.36 -11.67
C ALA A 357 10.35 -4.56 -10.51
N ILE A 358 9.14 -3.99 -10.70
CA ILE A 358 8.38 -3.34 -9.62
C ILE A 358 8.09 -4.34 -8.50
N PHE A 359 7.63 -5.55 -8.83
CA PHE A 359 7.34 -6.60 -7.87
C PHE A 359 8.58 -6.96 -7.03
N ALA A 360 9.69 -7.28 -7.69
CA ALA A 360 10.94 -7.62 -7.02
C ALA A 360 11.43 -6.48 -6.10
N PHE A 361 11.36 -5.24 -6.57
CA PHE A 361 11.79 -4.07 -5.81
C PHE A 361 10.87 -3.81 -4.59
N SER A 362 9.57 -3.99 -4.77
CA SER A 362 8.56 -3.84 -3.71
C SER A 362 8.75 -4.84 -2.57
N ALA A 363 9.21 -6.05 -2.86
CA ALA A 363 9.48 -7.06 -1.83
C ALA A 363 10.49 -6.58 -0.77
N PHE A 364 11.39 -5.69 -1.14
CA PHE A 364 12.39 -5.12 -0.25
C PHE A 364 11.93 -3.81 0.41
N LEU A 365 11.28 -2.90 -0.34
CA LEU A 365 10.91 -1.57 0.16
C LEU A 365 9.76 -1.56 1.16
N LYS A 366 8.92 -2.58 1.17
CA LYS A 366 7.75 -2.72 2.07
C LYS A 366 6.80 -1.52 2.08
N SER A 367 6.75 -0.77 0.97
CA SER A 367 5.90 0.40 0.77
C SER A 367 5.57 0.57 -0.71
N GLN A 368 4.29 0.54 -1.06
CA GLN A 368 3.84 0.74 -2.44
C GLN A 368 4.18 2.14 -2.94
N ALA A 369 3.90 3.15 -2.13
CA ALA A 369 4.22 4.54 -2.49
C ALA A 369 5.72 4.73 -2.72
N ALA A 370 6.57 4.24 -1.82
CA ALA A 370 8.03 4.33 -2.00
C ALA A 370 8.50 3.56 -3.24
N THR A 371 7.96 2.37 -3.49
CA THR A 371 8.27 1.58 -4.69
C THR A 371 7.90 2.34 -5.96
N LEU A 372 6.69 2.88 -6.04
CA LEU A 372 6.22 3.64 -7.20
C LEU A 372 7.00 4.94 -7.39
N THR A 373 7.38 5.62 -6.30
CA THR A 373 8.20 6.84 -6.36
C THR A 373 9.58 6.59 -7.00
N VAL A 374 10.14 5.39 -6.79
CA VAL A 374 11.42 4.99 -7.38
C VAL A 374 11.25 4.47 -8.81
N MET A 375 10.28 3.59 -9.00
CA MET A 375 10.17 2.82 -10.24
C MET A 375 9.48 3.59 -11.39
N LEU A 376 8.46 4.40 -11.11
CA LEU A 376 7.77 5.12 -12.18
C LEU A 376 8.66 6.09 -12.95
N PRO A 377 9.49 6.95 -12.31
CA PRO A 377 10.45 7.79 -13.04
C PRO A 377 11.40 6.97 -13.91
N LEU A 378 11.86 5.80 -13.42
CA LEU A 378 12.67 4.87 -14.21
C LEU A 378 11.91 4.37 -15.44
N GLY A 379 10.65 3.97 -15.27
CA GLY A 379 9.82 3.52 -16.38
C GLY A 379 9.61 4.60 -17.45
N PHE A 380 9.37 5.85 -17.04
CA PHE A 380 9.31 7.00 -17.96
C PHE A 380 10.65 7.24 -18.65
N ALA A 381 11.77 7.12 -17.93
CA ALA A 381 13.11 7.26 -18.51
C ALA A 381 13.42 6.17 -19.56
N LEU A 382 12.87 4.97 -19.39
CA LEU A 382 12.97 3.86 -20.33
C LEU A 382 12.02 4.00 -21.54
N GLY A 383 11.16 5.02 -21.57
CA GLY A 383 10.22 5.27 -22.68
C GLY A 383 8.98 4.38 -22.64
N LEU A 384 8.65 3.76 -21.50
CA LEU A 384 7.43 2.97 -21.36
C LEU A 384 6.18 3.82 -21.51
N SER A 385 5.15 3.27 -22.16
CA SER A 385 3.88 3.95 -22.34
C SER A 385 3.18 4.19 -20.99
N PRO A 386 2.39 5.27 -20.86
CA PRO A 386 1.57 5.53 -19.68
C PRO A 386 0.67 4.33 -19.30
N ALA A 387 0.10 3.65 -20.29
CA ALA A 387 -0.71 2.46 -20.10
C ALA A 387 0.08 1.30 -19.45
N THR A 388 1.31 1.05 -19.93
CA THR A 388 2.18 0.01 -19.32
C THR A 388 2.53 0.36 -17.88
N LEU A 389 2.87 1.63 -17.61
CA LEU A 389 3.22 2.09 -16.26
C LEU A 389 2.02 1.98 -15.32
N LEU A 390 0.84 2.43 -15.74
CA LEU A 390 -0.37 2.34 -14.94
C LEU A 390 -0.81 0.87 -14.71
N GLY A 391 -0.72 0.03 -15.73
CA GLY A 391 -1.01 -1.40 -15.63
C GLY A 391 -0.06 -2.16 -14.70
N SER A 392 1.15 -1.63 -14.48
CA SER A 392 2.14 -2.21 -13.58
C SER A 392 1.94 -1.84 -12.10
N VAL A 393 1.07 -0.87 -11.79
CA VAL A 393 0.87 -0.36 -10.43
C VAL A 393 0.53 -1.45 -9.39
N PRO A 394 -0.36 -2.44 -9.65
CA PRO A 394 -0.64 -3.49 -8.68
C PRO A 394 0.57 -4.33 -8.28
N ALA A 395 1.58 -4.45 -9.15
CA ALA A 395 2.82 -5.17 -8.84
C ALA A 395 3.65 -4.51 -7.72
N SER A 396 3.32 -3.27 -7.32
CA SER A 396 3.97 -2.59 -6.21
C SER A 396 3.66 -3.17 -4.82
N TYR A 397 2.81 -4.20 -4.75
CA TYR A 397 2.57 -4.96 -3.53
C TYR A 397 3.24 -6.34 -3.61
N ALA A 398 4.48 -6.45 -3.16
CA ALA A 398 5.20 -7.72 -3.04
C ALA A 398 5.85 -7.91 -1.67
N TYR A 399 5.68 -7.00 -0.72
CA TYR A 399 6.34 -7.12 0.58
C TYR A 399 5.75 -8.21 1.48
N PHE A 400 4.66 -8.88 1.07
CA PHE A 400 4.26 -10.16 1.65
C PHE A 400 5.28 -11.28 1.36
N PHE A 401 6.09 -11.17 0.30
CA PHE A 401 6.99 -12.23 -0.16
C PHE A 401 7.91 -12.76 0.94
N PHE A 402 8.42 -11.89 1.81
CA PHE A 402 9.25 -12.28 2.96
C PHE A 402 8.47 -12.37 4.28
N CYS A 403 7.17 -12.15 4.30
CA CYS A 403 6.27 -12.28 5.46
C CYS A 403 6.73 -11.56 6.75
N PHE A 404 7.37 -10.40 6.63
CA PHE A 404 7.80 -9.58 7.77
C PHE A 404 7.01 -8.26 7.87
N TYR A 405 5.93 -8.14 7.12
CA TYR A 405 5.10 -6.94 7.18
C TYR A 405 4.17 -6.99 8.40
N PRO A 406 3.94 -5.85 9.09
CA PRO A 406 3.18 -5.85 10.33
C PRO A 406 1.78 -6.44 10.25
N SER A 407 1.06 -6.27 9.11
CA SER A 407 -0.27 -6.87 8.94
C SER A 407 -0.24 -8.40 8.88
N ASP A 408 0.80 -8.96 8.25
CA ASP A 408 0.95 -10.41 8.13
C ASP A 408 1.29 -11.03 9.48
N LEU A 409 2.22 -10.42 10.23
CA LEU A 409 2.58 -10.84 11.57
C LEU A 409 1.40 -10.73 12.55
N ALA A 410 0.62 -9.63 12.46
CA ALA A 410 -0.59 -9.48 13.25
C ALA A 410 -1.62 -10.55 12.90
N THR A 411 -1.78 -10.88 11.62
CA THR A 411 -2.70 -11.93 11.18
C THR A 411 -2.33 -13.29 11.76
N ILE A 412 -1.04 -13.64 11.79
CA ILE A 412 -0.54 -14.84 12.44
C ILE A 412 -0.85 -14.84 13.95
N ASN A 413 -0.63 -13.71 14.62
CA ASN A 413 -0.85 -13.59 16.06
C ASN A 413 -2.34 -13.66 16.45
N PHE A 414 -3.24 -13.18 15.57
CA PHE A 414 -4.68 -13.26 15.82
C PHE A 414 -5.28 -14.63 15.52
N ASP A 415 -4.61 -15.46 14.71
CA ASP A 415 -5.03 -16.85 14.49
C ASP A 415 -4.59 -17.76 15.64
N ARG A 416 -5.44 -17.89 16.63
CA ARG A 416 -5.18 -18.71 17.83
C ARG A 416 -5.09 -20.21 17.51
N THR A 417 -5.70 -20.67 16.39
CA THR A 417 -5.55 -22.07 15.97
C THR A 417 -4.13 -22.37 15.48
N GLY A 418 -3.36 -21.34 15.11
CA GLY A 418 -2.01 -21.45 14.56
C GLY A 418 -1.99 -22.03 13.15
N THR A 419 -3.13 -22.02 12.45
CA THR A 419 -3.20 -22.46 11.05
C THR A 419 -2.57 -21.45 10.12
N THR A 420 -2.66 -20.15 10.45
CA THR A 420 -1.92 -19.08 9.75
C THR A 420 -0.51 -18.99 10.34
N HIS A 421 0.51 -19.29 9.55
CA HIS A 421 1.86 -19.46 10.06
C HIS A 421 2.96 -19.09 9.05
N ILE A 422 4.18 -18.96 9.57
CA ILE A 422 5.42 -18.99 8.80
C ILE A 422 5.97 -20.41 8.94
N GLY A 423 6.14 -21.12 7.82
CA GLY A 423 6.68 -22.48 7.84
C GLY A 423 8.18 -22.52 8.13
N LYS A 424 8.76 -23.72 8.08
CA LYS A 424 10.18 -23.98 8.37
C LYS A 424 11.13 -23.11 7.53
N TYR A 425 10.73 -22.81 6.30
CA TYR A 425 11.44 -21.90 5.40
C TYR A 425 10.67 -20.59 5.31
N ILE A 426 11.33 -19.44 5.33
CA ILE A 426 10.71 -18.10 5.31
C ILE A 426 9.73 -17.92 4.15
N LEU A 427 9.98 -18.58 3.02
CA LEU A 427 9.11 -18.51 1.82
C LEU A 427 7.90 -19.44 1.90
N ASN A 428 7.84 -20.36 2.87
CA ASN A 428 6.71 -21.25 3.06
C ASN A 428 5.79 -20.70 4.16
N HIS A 429 5.04 -19.67 3.85
CA HIS A 429 4.10 -19.02 4.75
C HIS A 429 2.72 -18.88 4.14
N SER A 430 1.73 -18.58 4.98
CA SER A 430 0.33 -18.54 4.61
C SER A 430 -0.03 -17.48 3.55
N PHE A 431 0.77 -16.44 3.38
CA PHE A 431 0.49 -15.32 2.47
C PHE A 431 1.11 -15.49 1.08
N MET A 432 2.08 -16.41 0.90
CA MET A 432 2.85 -16.52 -0.34
C MET A 432 1.97 -16.76 -1.55
N VAL A 433 1.23 -17.87 -1.56
CA VAL A 433 0.46 -18.26 -2.73
C VAL A 433 -0.74 -17.33 -2.98
N PRO A 434 -1.59 -16.99 -1.96
CA PRO A 434 -2.67 -16.04 -2.21
C PRO A 434 -2.16 -14.64 -2.61
N GLY A 435 -1.00 -14.22 -2.11
CA GLY A 435 -0.36 -12.96 -2.52
C GLY A 435 0.11 -13.00 -3.98
N LEU A 436 0.81 -14.06 -4.39
CA LEU A 436 1.26 -14.23 -5.78
C LEU A 436 0.10 -14.29 -6.76
N ILE A 437 -0.96 -15.06 -6.44
CA ILE A 437 -2.16 -15.15 -7.27
C ILE A 437 -2.86 -13.79 -7.33
N GLY A 438 -3.11 -13.16 -6.17
CA GLY A 438 -3.82 -11.90 -6.09
C GLY A 438 -3.14 -10.78 -6.87
N VAL A 439 -1.86 -10.56 -6.61
CA VAL A 439 -1.07 -9.51 -7.27
C VAL A 439 -0.79 -9.83 -8.73
N GLY A 440 -0.47 -11.09 -9.05
CA GLY A 440 -0.21 -11.53 -10.42
C GLY A 440 -1.43 -11.33 -11.32
N VAL A 441 -2.59 -11.83 -10.88
CA VAL A 441 -3.86 -11.66 -11.62
C VAL A 441 -4.24 -10.17 -11.71
N ALA A 442 -4.13 -9.42 -10.60
CA ALA A 442 -4.43 -7.99 -10.61
C ALA A 442 -3.53 -7.24 -11.60
N THR A 443 -2.23 -7.56 -11.66
CA THR A 443 -1.30 -6.92 -12.59
C THR A 443 -1.65 -7.22 -14.05
N VAL A 444 -1.94 -8.49 -14.39
CA VAL A 444 -2.34 -8.88 -15.74
C VAL A 444 -3.63 -8.16 -16.15
N VAL A 445 -4.65 -8.17 -15.29
CA VAL A 445 -5.93 -7.50 -15.56
C VAL A 445 -5.73 -5.98 -15.67
N ALA A 446 -4.91 -5.39 -14.80
CA ALA A 446 -4.60 -3.96 -14.86
C ALA A 446 -3.91 -3.57 -16.18
N MET A 447 -2.96 -4.38 -16.65
CA MET A 447 -2.32 -4.17 -17.96
C MET A 447 -3.30 -4.19 -19.11
N LEU A 448 -4.29 -5.09 -19.07
CA LEU A 448 -5.32 -5.16 -20.11
C LEU A 448 -6.26 -3.96 -20.05
N ILE A 449 -6.73 -3.58 -18.86
CA ILE A 449 -7.64 -2.43 -18.70
C ILE A 449 -6.93 -1.12 -19.04
N ALA A 450 -5.66 -0.96 -18.65
CA ALA A 450 -4.91 0.26 -18.91
C ALA A 450 -4.75 0.58 -20.40
N GLN A 451 -4.70 -0.43 -21.28
CA GLN A 451 -4.64 -0.23 -22.74
C GLN A 451 -5.92 0.41 -23.32
N VAL A 452 -7.03 0.35 -22.57
CA VAL A 452 -8.31 0.91 -23.01
C VAL A 452 -8.58 2.27 -22.34
N VAL A 453 -8.04 2.49 -21.15
CA VAL A 453 -8.32 3.67 -20.30
C VAL A 453 -7.33 4.80 -20.54
N VAL A 454 -6.09 4.48 -20.93
CA VAL A 454 -4.99 5.43 -21.14
C VAL A 454 -4.44 5.29 -22.56
#